data_ed4bdd5630a7113b78d82d663a934084
#
_entry.id   ed4bdd5630a7113b78d82d663a934084
#
_cell.length_a   1.000
_cell.length_b   1.000
_cell.length_c   1.000
_cell.angle_alpha   90.00
_cell.angle_beta   90.00
_cell.angle_gamma   90.00
#
_symmetry.space_group_name_H-M   'P 1'
#
loop_
_entity.id
_entity.type
_entity.pdbx_description
1 polymer ?
#
loop_
_entity_poly.entity_id
_entity_poly.type
_entity_poly.pdbx_seq_one_letter_code
_entity_poly.pdbx_strand_id
1 'polypeptide(L)'
;MTSERVDVGSALDDERSSHEYSGDEGALTIVFDDPIVPGRSWYAWLKAHRKTWMAITGFREVLLIAGVYSLYDFTRFLVEGESGAAFAHGHSILRIEKTIGLAPEHALNKLFSAHLALGLSADYMYATLHYLVTPMVLIWLWRRHGPAYSSARSVLMVATILGLVGFSLLPVAPPRMLPGFIDTMAKFSHDGWWGSAASAPRGLGGDTNQFAALPSLHVGWALWCGWMLVKYGKHRITKVLGVLYPVILSVVVMATANHYFLDVVAGVAAVLVAWLITELLAKIGIVAKP
;
A
#
# COMPACT_ATOMS: atom_id res chain seq x y z
N MET A 1 -61.62 -36.23 44.21
CA MET A 1 -62.08 -35.05 43.39
C MET A 1 -61.19 -34.94 42.22
N THR A 2 -61.70 -35.29 41.12
CA THR A 2 -61.10 -35.56 39.79
C THR A 2 -60.59 -34.30 39.08
N SER A 3 -59.36 -34.32 38.58
CA SER A 3 -58.83 -33.39 37.71
C SER A 3 -58.93 -33.92 36.27
N GLU A 4 -59.67 -33.23 35.46
CA GLU A 4 -59.81 -33.48 34.03
C GLU A 4 -58.64 -32.84 33.27
N ARG A 5 -57.91 -33.67 32.49
CA ARG A 5 -56.97 -33.24 31.47
C ARG A 5 -57.74 -33.06 30.16
N VAL A 6 -57.67 -31.88 29.62
CA VAL A 6 -58.11 -31.63 28.25
C VAL A 6 -56.94 -31.83 27.33
N ASP A 7 -57.09 -32.83 26.47
CA ASP A 7 -56.22 -33.17 25.37
C ASP A 7 -56.62 -32.27 24.15
N VAL A 8 -55.66 -31.47 23.60
CA VAL A 8 -55.85 -30.77 22.35
C VAL A 8 -54.79 -31.27 21.39
N GLY A 9 -55.13 -32.38 20.81
CA GLY A 9 -54.45 -32.95 19.67
C GLY A 9 -55.10 -32.53 18.34
N SER A 10 -54.25 -32.36 17.36
CA SER A 10 -54.49 -32.44 15.93
C SER A 10 -55.43 -31.41 15.28
N ALA A 11 -54.81 -30.47 14.55
CA ALA A 11 -55.24 -30.05 13.22
C ALA A 11 -54.28 -28.95 12.67
N LEU A 12 -53.37 -29.31 11.86
CA LEU A 12 -52.78 -28.44 10.78
C LEU A 12 -51.87 -29.33 9.91
N ASP A 13 -52.46 -30.26 9.22
CA ASP A 13 -51.96 -30.79 7.96
C ASP A 13 -52.81 -30.20 6.84
N ASP A 14 -52.14 -29.92 5.76
CA ASP A 14 -52.66 -29.55 4.43
C ASP A 14 -52.69 -28.05 4.07
N GLU A 15 -51.62 -27.70 3.34
CA GLU A 15 -51.69 -26.95 2.06
C GLU A 15 -50.31 -26.78 1.45
N ARG A 16 -49.87 -27.81 0.72
CA ARG A 16 -48.82 -27.67 -0.30
C ARG A 16 -49.53 -27.25 -1.61
N SER A 17 -49.46 -26.01 -1.99
CA SER A 17 -49.73 -25.62 -3.35
C SER A 17 -48.44 -25.53 -4.16
N SER A 18 -48.28 -26.50 -5.04
CA SER A 18 -47.34 -26.51 -6.14
C SER A 18 -47.63 -25.38 -7.12
N HIS A 19 -46.70 -24.45 -7.31
CA HIS A 19 -46.66 -23.62 -8.51
C HIS A 19 -45.44 -24.03 -9.32
N GLU A 20 -45.75 -24.82 -10.36
CA GLU A 20 -44.89 -25.09 -11.50
C GLU A 20 -44.83 -23.80 -12.35
N TYR A 21 -43.66 -23.22 -12.55
CA TYR A 21 -43.43 -22.14 -13.50
C TYR A 21 -42.41 -22.61 -14.53
N SER A 22 -42.94 -22.91 -15.71
CA SER A 22 -42.18 -23.13 -16.94
C SER A 22 -41.88 -21.76 -17.57
N GLY A 23 -40.63 -21.54 -17.93
CA GLY A 23 -40.21 -20.33 -18.67
C GLY A 23 -38.70 -20.26 -18.86
N ASP A 24 -38.28 -20.67 -20.02
CA ASP A 24 -37.00 -20.60 -20.67
C ASP A 24 -36.45 -19.16 -20.67
N GLU A 25 -35.20 -18.96 -20.23
CA GLU A 25 -34.18 -18.06 -20.78
C GLU A 25 -33.01 -17.95 -19.81
N GLY A 26 -31.80 -18.19 -20.33
CA GLY A 26 -30.55 -18.34 -19.59
C GLY A 26 -30.05 -17.10 -18.83
N ALA A 27 -30.58 -16.86 -17.65
CA ALA A 27 -30.06 -15.97 -16.66
C ALA A 27 -29.41 -16.81 -15.55
N LEU A 28 -28.13 -16.58 -15.29
CA LEU A 28 -27.40 -17.19 -14.18
C LEU A 28 -27.96 -16.66 -12.87
N THR A 29 -29.10 -17.24 -12.45
CA THR A 29 -29.71 -16.95 -11.16
C THR A 29 -28.89 -17.64 -10.10
N ILE A 30 -28.08 -16.87 -9.35
CA ILE A 30 -27.47 -17.36 -8.10
C ILE A 30 -28.64 -17.52 -7.12
N VAL A 31 -29.19 -18.71 -7.05
CA VAL A 31 -30.21 -19.07 -6.06
C VAL A 31 -29.52 -19.17 -4.71
N PHE A 32 -29.77 -18.19 -3.85
CA PHE A 32 -29.44 -18.29 -2.41
C PHE A 32 -30.54 -19.11 -1.72
N ASP A 33 -30.67 -20.37 -2.09
CA ASP A 33 -31.56 -21.31 -1.39
C ASP A 33 -30.76 -22.12 -0.38
N ASP A 34 -30.38 -21.46 0.73
CA ASP A 34 -30.17 -22.18 2.01
C ASP A 34 -30.87 -21.38 3.11
N PRO A 35 -31.88 -21.94 3.76
CA PRO A 35 -32.50 -21.28 4.91
C PRO A 35 -31.45 -21.08 5.98
N ILE A 36 -31.38 -19.84 6.51
CA ILE A 36 -30.50 -19.50 7.66
C ILE A 36 -30.94 -20.39 8.82
N VAL A 37 -30.30 -21.54 8.96
CA VAL A 37 -30.51 -22.43 10.10
C VAL A 37 -29.88 -21.74 11.31
N PRO A 38 -30.66 -21.36 12.35
CA PRO A 38 -30.12 -20.80 13.57
C PRO A 38 -29.21 -21.84 14.23
N GLY A 39 -27.88 -21.56 14.29
CA GLY A 39 -26.89 -22.42 14.91
C GLY A 39 -25.71 -22.86 14.03
N ARG A 40 -25.74 -22.71 12.70
CA ARG A 40 -24.52 -22.87 11.90
C ARG A 40 -23.71 -21.57 11.97
N SER A 41 -22.64 -21.62 12.71
CA SER A 41 -21.66 -20.53 12.80
C SER A 41 -21.28 -20.06 11.40
N TRP A 42 -21.45 -18.76 11.09
CA TRP A 42 -20.95 -18.08 9.91
C TRP A 42 -19.47 -18.45 9.62
N TYR A 43 -18.74 -18.83 10.65
CA TYR A 43 -17.39 -19.36 10.61
C TYR A 43 -17.26 -20.70 9.87
N ALA A 44 -18.24 -21.61 10.04
CA ALA A 44 -18.27 -22.89 9.32
C ALA A 44 -18.59 -22.68 7.84
N TRP A 45 -19.49 -21.76 7.51
CA TRP A 45 -19.79 -21.36 6.14
C TRP A 45 -18.56 -20.74 5.46
N LEU A 46 -17.86 -19.79 6.11
CA LEU A 46 -16.61 -19.21 5.61
C LEU A 46 -15.52 -20.27 5.41
N LYS A 47 -15.44 -21.27 6.28
CA LYS A 47 -14.46 -22.36 6.14
C LYS A 47 -14.77 -23.24 4.94
N ALA A 48 -16.05 -23.54 4.67
CA ALA A 48 -16.50 -24.34 3.55
C ALA A 48 -16.28 -23.62 2.19
N HIS A 49 -16.53 -22.29 2.15
CA HIS A 49 -16.44 -21.47 0.93
C HIS A 49 -15.14 -20.68 0.82
N ARG A 50 -14.14 -20.99 1.63
CA ARG A 50 -12.89 -20.23 1.72
C ARG A 50 -12.17 -20.02 0.37
N LYS A 51 -12.18 -21.03 -0.50
CA LYS A 51 -11.51 -20.95 -1.82
C LYS A 51 -12.22 -19.93 -2.73
N THR A 52 -13.53 -19.99 -2.83
CA THR A 52 -14.34 -19.09 -3.66
C THR A 52 -14.28 -17.67 -3.12
N TRP A 53 -14.41 -17.49 -1.81
CA TRP A 53 -14.30 -16.18 -1.18
C TRP A 53 -12.91 -15.56 -1.38
N MET A 54 -11.83 -16.35 -1.25
CA MET A 54 -10.47 -15.90 -1.52
C MET A 54 -10.24 -15.55 -3.00
N ALA A 55 -10.86 -16.26 -3.93
CA ALA A 55 -10.75 -15.92 -5.35
C ALA A 55 -11.44 -14.60 -5.68
N ILE A 56 -12.66 -14.40 -5.19
CA ILE A 56 -13.44 -13.16 -5.42
C ILE A 56 -12.75 -11.95 -4.77
N THR A 57 -12.30 -12.10 -3.51
CA THR A 57 -11.57 -11.03 -2.83
C THR A 57 -10.23 -10.76 -3.48
N GLY A 58 -9.50 -11.79 -3.89
CA GLY A 58 -8.23 -11.66 -4.62
C GLY A 58 -8.38 -10.91 -5.94
N PHE A 59 -9.41 -11.19 -6.72
CA PHE A 59 -9.69 -10.48 -7.96
C PHE A 59 -10.00 -8.98 -7.73
N ARG A 60 -10.82 -8.68 -6.73
CA ARG A 60 -11.08 -7.27 -6.33
C ARG A 60 -9.80 -6.54 -5.90
N GLU A 61 -8.90 -7.21 -5.19
CA GLU A 61 -7.61 -6.63 -4.79
C GLU A 61 -6.73 -6.33 -6.01
N VAL A 62 -6.66 -7.25 -6.97
CA VAL A 62 -5.92 -7.01 -8.23
C VAL A 62 -6.47 -5.80 -8.97
N LEU A 63 -7.80 -5.67 -9.07
CA LEU A 63 -8.43 -4.51 -9.71
C LEU A 63 -8.13 -3.20 -8.98
N LEU A 64 -8.13 -3.22 -7.64
CA LEU A 64 -7.81 -2.03 -6.84
C LEU A 64 -6.33 -1.62 -7.03
N ILE A 65 -5.41 -2.57 -7.01
CA ILE A 65 -3.98 -2.31 -7.23
C ILE A 65 -3.76 -1.80 -8.65
N ALA A 66 -4.38 -2.43 -9.66
CA ALA A 66 -4.32 -1.99 -11.05
C ALA A 66 -4.88 -0.56 -11.21
N GLY A 67 -5.98 -0.23 -10.53
CA GLY A 67 -6.56 1.12 -10.53
C GLY A 67 -5.62 2.17 -9.95
N VAL A 68 -4.96 1.88 -8.82
CA VAL A 68 -3.96 2.78 -8.23
C VAL A 68 -2.73 2.92 -9.14
N TYR A 69 -2.29 1.84 -9.78
CA TYR A 69 -1.20 1.88 -10.75
C TYR A 69 -1.56 2.72 -11.99
N SER A 70 -2.77 2.54 -12.53
CA SER A 70 -3.27 3.35 -13.65
C SER A 70 -3.38 4.83 -13.28
N LEU A 71 -3.76 5.14 -12.04
CA LEU A 71 -3.77 6.51 -11.52
C LEU A 71 -2.34 7.08 -11.45
N TYR A 72 -1.36 6.28 -11.03
CA TYR A 72 0.05 6.68 -11.04
C TYR A 72 0.52 7.01 -12.47
N ASP A 73 0.26 6.14 -13.43
CA ASP A 73 0.62 6.40 -14.83
C ASP A 73 -0.07 7.65 -15.38
N PHE A 74 -1.33 7.87 -15.04
CA PHE A 74 -2.07 9.07 -15.44
C PHE A 74 -1.46 10.36 -14.85
N THR A 75 -1.06 10.35 -13.57
CA THR A 75 -0.44 11.53 -12.93
C THR A 75 0.88 11.90 -13.57
N ARG A 76 1.59 10.94 -14.17
CA ARG A 76 2.83 11.17 -14.91
C ARG A 76 2.61 12.10 -16.10
N PHE A 77 1.56 11.89 -16.90
CA PHE A 77 1.23 12.73 -18.04
C PHE A 77 0.90 14.18 -17.65
N LEU A 78 0.37 14.40 -16.45
CA LEU A 78 0.06 15.74 -15.96
C LEU A 78 1.31 16.56 -15.61
N VAL A 79 2.44 15.90 -15.34
CA VAL A 79 3.70 16.52 -14.88
C VAL A 79 4.72 16.65 -16.01
N GLU A 80 4.49 16.05 -17.18
CA GLU A 80 5.34 16.19 -18.35
C GLU A 80 5.32 17.65 -18.84
N GLY A 81 6.43 18.36 -18.62
CA GLY A 81 6.60 19.78 -19.03
C GLY A 81 6.97 20.76 -17.91
N GLU A 82 6.79 20.41 -16.66
CA GLU A 82 7.04 21.27 -15.47
C GLU A 82 8.49 21.22 -14.94
N SER A 83 9.47 20.90 -15.78
CA SER A 83 10.86 20.71 -15.34
C SER A 83 11.43 21.95 -14.62
N GLY A 84 11.18 23.16 -15.12
CA GLY A 84 11.66 24.41 -14.50
C GLY A 84 11.13 24.61 -13.09
N ALA A 85 9.83 24.38 -12.86
CA ALA A 85 9.20 24.46 -11.55
C ALA A 85 9.75 23.37 -10.60
N ALA A 86 9.92 22.15 -11.09
CA ALA A 86 10.45 21.03 -10.31
C ALA A 86 11.86 21.31 -9.77
N PHE A 87 12.75 21.86 -10.58
CA PHE A 87 14.09 22.28 -10.15
C PHE A 87 14.03 23.43 -9.14
N ALA A 88 13.17 24.44 -9.35
CA ALA A 88 12.98 25.55 -8.40
C ALA A 88 12.50 25.04 -7.04
N HIS A 89 11.56 24.10 -7.02
CA HIS A 89 11.09 23.45 -5.80
C HIS A 89 12.21 22.65 -5.11
N GLY A 90 13.00 21.84 -5.83
CA GLY A 90 14.14 21.11 -5.29
C GLY A 90 15.18 22.03 -4.64
N HIS A 91 15.55 23.13 -5.31
CA HIS A 91 16.44 24.15 -4.73
C HIS A 91 15.85 24.82 -3.48
N SER A 92 14.54 25.03 -3.45
CA SER A 92 13.86 25.64 -2.30
C SER A 92 13.87 24.71 -1.09
N ILE A 93 13.58 23.42 -1.28
CA ILE A 93 13.66 22.40 -0.23
C ILE A 93 15.08 22.35 0.34
N LEU A 94 16.10 22.22 -0.50
CA LEU A 94 17.49 22.18 -0.06
C LEU A 94 17.91 23.44 0.70
N ARG A 95 17.39 24.61 0.32
CA ARG A 95 17.63 25.87 1.03
C ARG A 95 16.98 25.86 2.40
N ILE A 96 15.73 25.39 2.52
CA ILE A 96 15.03 25.26 3.81
C ILE A 96 15.80 24.34 4.73
N GLU A 97 16.18 23.15 4.26
CA GLU A 97 16.92 22.15 5.05
C GLU A 97 18.24 22.70 5.55
N LYS A 98 18.99 23.39 4.71
CA LYS A 98 20.25 24.07 5.12
C LYS A 98 20.00 25.17 6.16
N THR A 99 18.92 25.93 6.03
CA THR A 99 18.58 27.01 6.97
C THR A 99 18.24 26.46 8.35
N ILE A 100 17.57 25.32 8.43
CA ILE A 100 17.22 24.67 9.71
C ILE A 100 18.32 23.72 10.21
N GLY A 101 19.42 23.57 9.48
CA GLY A 101 20.54 22.69 9.84
C GLY A 101 20.25 21.20 9.70
N LEU A 102 19.24 20.80 8.93
CA LEU A 102 18.81 19.41 8.72
C LEU A 102 18.91 19.03 7.24
N ALA A 103 20.13 18.88 6.73
CA ALA A 103 20.42 18.47 5.36
C ALA A 103 21.41 17.27 5.35
N PRO A 104 21.01 16.10 5.92
CA PRO A 104 21.90 14.95 6.04
C PRO A 104 22.18 14.25 4.70
N GLU A 105 21.32 14.43 3.68
CA GLU A 105 21.39 13.74 2.39
C GLU A 105 22.72 14.01 1.67
N HIS A 106 23.27 15.20 1.77
CA HIS A 106 24.55 15.52 1.13
C HIS A 106 25.72 14.72 1.72
N ALA A 107 25.78 14.61 3.06
CA ALA A 107 26.81 13.83 3.74
C ALA A 107 26.65 12.32 3.50
N LEU A 108 25.41 11.83 3.55
CA LEU A 108 25.08 10.44 3.27
C LEU A 108 25.43 10.09 1.81
N ASN A 109 25.00 10.91 0.84
CA ASN A 109 25.30 10.69 -0.57
C ASN A 109 26.81 10.68 -0.85
N LYS A 110 27.58 11.60 -0.26
CA LYS A 110 29.04 11.62 -0.38
C LYS A 110 29.68 10.34 0.16
N LEU A 111 29.22 9.87 1.32
CA LEU A 111 29.73 8.64 1.94
C LEU A 111 29.41 7.40 1.07
N PHE A 112 28.14 7.24 0.67
CA PHE A 112 27.70 6.06 -0.06
C PHE A 112 28.21 6.04 -1.50
N SER A 113 28.30 7.19 -2.15
CA SER A 113 28.85 7.27 -3.50
C SER A 113 30.38 7.04 -3.54
N ALA A 114 31.10 7.28 -2.44
CA ALA A 114 32.54 7.02 -2.36
C ALA A 114 32.88 5.51 -2.16
N HIS A 115 31.96 4.72 -1.63
CA HIS A 115 32.20 3.31 -1.28
C HIS A 115 31.27 2.39 -2.09
N LEU A 116 31.82 1.62 -3.04
CA LEU A 116 31.05 0.71 -3.91
C LEU A 116 30.10 -0.19 -3.12
N ALA A 117 30.55 -0.86 -2.08
CA ALA A 117 29.72 -1.79 -1.31
C ALA A 117 28.51 -1.10 -0.66
N LEU A 118 28.68 0.11 -0.11
CA LEU A 118 27.61 0.88 0.51
C LEU A 118 26.64 1.40 -0.56
N GLY A 119 27.16 2.03 -1.62
CA GLY A 119 26.34 2.61 -2.68
C GLY A 119 25.53 1.54 -3.40
N LEU A 120 26.19 0.46 -3.83
CA LEU A 120 25.52 -0.63 -4.54
C LEU A 120 24.47 -1.34 -3.66
N SER A 121 24.77 -1.56 -2.37
CA SER A 121 23.77 -2.12 -1.43
C SER A 121 22.57 -1.20 -1.27
N ALA A 122 22.79 0.12 -1.14
CA ALA A 122 21.71 1.10 -1.03
C ALA A 122 20.86 1.14 -2.30
N ASP A 123 21.48 1.09 -3.49
CA ASP A 123 20.79 1.08 -4.76
C ASP A 123 19.93 -0.18 -4.92
N TYR A 124 20.43 -1.37 -4.56
CA TYR A 124 19.63 -2.60 -4.53
C TYR A 124 18.46 -2.49 -3.55
N MET A 125 18.68 -1.95 -2.35
CA MET A 125 17.61 -1.76 -1.36
C MET A 125 16.54 -0.79 -1.88
N TYR A 126 16.96 0.33 -2.46
CA TYR A 126 16.07 1.33 -3.07
C TYR A 126 15.24 0.73 -4.20
N ALA A 127 15.89 0.04 -5.14
CA ALA A 127 15.24 -0.49 -6.33
C ALA A 127 14.35 -1.70 -6.07
N THR A 128 14.53 -2.44 -4.95
CA THR A 128 13.93 -3.78 -4.80
C THR A 128 13.00 -3.90 -3.60
N LEU A 129 13.35 -3.32 -2.43
CA LEU A 129 12.66 -3.67 -1.18
C LEU A 129 11.18 -3.30 -1.17
N HIS A 130 10.80 -2.17 -1.72
CA HIS A 130 9.40 -1.76 -1.76
C HIS A 130 8.54 -2.69 -2.63
N TYR A 131 9.10 -3.25 -3.72
CA TYR A 131 8.42 -4.24 -4.57
C TYR A 131 8.28 -5.61 -3.92
N LEU A 132 9.16 -5.96 -2.98
CA LEU A 132 9.12 -7.25 -2.29
C LEU A 132 8.41 -7.19 -0.95
N VAL A 133 8.80 -6.25 -0.08
CA VAL A 133 8.33 -6.22 1.32
C VAL A 133 6.86 -5.81 1.39
N THR A 134 6.44 -4.80 0.64
CA THR A 134 5.05 -4.31 0.69
C THR A 134 4.04 -5.40 0.27
N PRO A 135 4.20 -6.08 -0.88
CA PRO A 135 3.32 -7.18 -1.24
C PRO A 135 3.40 -8.37 -0.27
N MET A 136 4.60 -8.69 0.26
CA MET A 136 4.74 -9.76 1.24
C MET A 136 3.96 -9.47 2.52
N VAL A 137 4.03 -8.24 3.04
CA VAL A 137 3.28 -7.82 4.22
C VAL A 137 1.78 -7.81 3.94
N LEU A 138 1.33 -7.34 2.78
CA LEU A 138 -0.07 -7.40 2.34
C LEU A 138 -0.58 -8.84 2.29
N ILE A 139 0.14 -9.76 1.62
CA ILE A 139 -0.21 -11.17 1.51
C ILE A 139 -0.23 -11.83 2.89
N TRP A 140 0.75 -11.51 3.74
CA TRP A 140 0.80 -12.04 5.10
C TRP A 140 -0.39 -11.58 5.95
N LEU A 141 -0.75 -10.29 5.91
CA LEU A 141 -1.93 -9.75 6.58
C LEU A 141 -3.21 -10.40 6.06
N TRP A 142 -3.36 -10.49 4.73
CA TRP A 142 -4.53 -11.11 4.12
C TRP A 142 -4.73 -12.56 4.55
N ARG A 143 -3.63 -13.34 4.62
CA ARG A 143 -3.68 -14.76 4.98
C ARG A 143 -3.86 -15.01 6.47
N ARG A 144 -3.30 -14.17 7.31
CA ARG A 144 -3.19 -14.40 8.75
C ARG A 144 -4.05 -13.48 9.62
N HIS A 145 -4.39 -12.31 9.11
CA HIS A 145 -5.05 -11.23 9.83
C HIS A 145 -6.20 -10.61 9.01
N GLY A 146 -7.04 -11.46 8.38
CA GLY A 146 -8.10 -11.05 7.47
C GLY A 146 -8.99 -9.90 7.96
N PRO A 147 -9.47 -9.86 9.22
CA PRO A 147 -10.25 -8.73 9.73
C PRO A 147 -9.50 -7.40 9.72
N ALA A 148 -8.18 -7.42 10.00
CA ALA A 148 -7.35 -6.23 10.01
C ALA A 148 -6.86 -5.83 8.62
N TYR A 149 -6.86 -6.75 7.65
CA TYR A 149 -6.34 -6.54 6.31
C TYR A 149 -7.01 -5.37 5.59
N SER A 150 -8.33 -5.32 5.59
CA SER A 150 -9.09 -4.30 4.85
C SER A 150 -8.74 -2.89 5.31
N SER A 151 -8.68 -2.66 6.61
CA SER A 151 -8.30 -1.38 7.17
C SER A 151 -6.82 -1.03 6.91
N ALA A 152 -5.92 -1.98 7.15
CA ALA A 152 -4.49 -1.79 6.89
C ALA A 152 -4.21 -1.43 5.43
N ARG A 153 -4.82 -2.17 4.48
CA ARG A 153 -4.76 -1.88 3.05
C ARG A 153 -5.31 -0.49 2.73
N SER A 154 -6.43 -0.08 3.34
CA SER A 154 -7.02 1.24 3.09
C SER A 154 -6.06 2.36 3.51
N VAL A 155 -5.35 2.23 4.62
CA VAL A 155 -4.29 3.19 5.01
C VAL A 155 -3.21 3.28 3.94
N LEU A 156 -2.71 2.13 3.44
CA LEU A 156 -1.68 2.11 2.40
C LEU A 156 -2.16 2.78 1.10
N MET A 157 -3.41 2.50 0.69
CA MET A 157 -4.00 3.09 -0.51
C MET A 157 -4.19 4.61 -0.37
N VAL A 158 -4.74 5.07 0.76
CA VAL A 158 -4.90 6.51 1.01
C VAL A 158 -3.55 7.21 1.06
N ALA A 159 -2.54 6.63 1.73
CA ALA A 159 -1.19 7.18 1.74
C ALA A 159 -0.59 7.28 0.32
N THR A 160 -0.80 6.25 -0.51
CA THR A 160 -0.35 6.26 -1.90
C THR A 160 -1.06 7.35 -2.71
N ILE A 161 -2.38 7.48 -2.58
CA ILE A 161 -3.16 8.53 -3.25
C ILE A 161 -2.67 9.93 -2.82
N LEU A 162 -2.44 10.15 -1.52
CA LEU A 162 -1.89 11.42 -1.02
C LEU A 162 -0.51 11.72 -1.64
N GLY A 163 0.33 10.69 -1.78
CA GLY A 163 1.61 10.83 -2.47
C GLY A 163 1.47 11.20 -3.94
N LEU A 164 0.56 10.55 -4.66
CA LEU A 164 0.29 10.86 -6.07
C LEU A 164 -0.25 12.28 -6.27
N VAL A 165 -1.13 12.72 -5.38
CA VAL A 165 -1.62 14.11 -5.35
C VAL A 165 -0.45 15.07 -5.10
N GLY A 166 0.43 14.74 -4.15
CA GLY A 166 1.63 15.54 -3.87
C GLY A 166 2.53 15.69 -5.11
N PHE A 167 2.83 14.58 -5.80
CA PHE A 167 3.63 14.59 -7.03
C PHE A 167 3.01 15.41 -8.15
N SER A 168 1.68 15.40 -8.26
CA SER A 168 0.96 16.14 -9.30
C SER A 168 0.88 17.64 -9.00
N LEU A 169 0.68 18.03 -7.73
CA LEU A 169 0.52 19.42 -7.32
C LEU A 169 1.87 20.13 -7.09
N LEU A 170 2.89 19.38 -6.68
CA LEU A 170 4.20 19.91 -6.35
C LEU A 170 5.30 18.99 -6.90
N PRO A 171 5.55 19.03 -8.23
CA PRO A 171 6.66 18.29 -8.81
C PRO A 171 7.98 18.79 -8.23
N VAL A 172 8.85 17.88 -7.79
CA VAL A 172 10.13 18.20 -7.15
C VAL A 172 11.24 17.40 -7.80
N ALA A 173 12.26 18.08 -8.31
CA ALA A 173 13.48 17.44 -8.78
C ALA A 173 14.26 16.86 -7.59
N PRO A 174 14.58 15.56 -7.61
CA PRO A 174 15.33 14.93 -6.52
C PRO A 174 16.77 15.43 -6.43
N PRO A 175 17.45 15.26 -5.27
CA PRO A 175 18.83 15.75 -5.08
C PRO A 175 19.80 15.30 -6.17
N ARG A 176 19.68 14.07 -6.70
CA ARG A 176 20.58 13.55 -7.74
C ARG A 176 20.60 14.39 -9.04
N MET A 177 19.56 15.20 -9.26
CA MET A 177 19.49 16.10 -10.42
C MET A 177 20.08 17.50 -10.13
N LEU A 178 20.43 17.78 -8.86
CA LEU A 178 20.98 19.06 -8.46
C LEU A 178 22.52 19.02 -8.38
N PRO A 179 23.19 20.15 -8.64
CA PRO A 179 24.65 20.23 -8.48
C PRO A 179 25.10 19.89 -7.05
N GLY A 180 26.19 19.12 -6.94
CA GLY A 180 26.78 18.73 -5.66
C GLY A 180 26.32 17.37 -5.14
N PHE A 181 25.39 16.69 -5.82
CA PHE A 181 24.99 15.32 -5.53
C PHE A 181 25.46 14.35 -6.63
N ILE A 182 25.63 13.10 -6.27
CA ILE A 182 26.00 12.02 -7.17
C ILE A 182 24.81 11.07 -7.29
N ASP A 183 24.31 10.88 -8.51
CA ASP A 183 23.34 9.82 -8.78
C ASP A 183 24.02 8.45 -8.68
N THR A 184 23.85 7.77 -7.53
CA THR A 184 24.44 6.46 -7.29
C THR A 184 23.82 5.40 -8.18
N MET A 185 22.52 5.49 -8.46
CA MET A 185 21.82 4.56 -9.36
C MET A 185 22.42 4.62 -10.76
N ALA A 186 22.66 5.81 -11.32
CA ALA A 186 23.34 5.97 -12.60
C ALA A 186 24.80 5.50 -12.54
N LYS A 187 25.51 5.88 -11.46
CA LYS A 187 26.93 5.53 -11.25
C LYS A 187 27.17 4.02 -11.21
N PHE A 188 26.31 3.27 -10.51
CA PHE A 188 26.44 1.81 -10.33
C PHE A 188 25.46 1.01 -11.21
N SER A 189 24.86 1.64 -12.23
CA SER A 189 23.89 0.98 -13.12
C SER A 189 24.45 -0.24 -13.86
N HIS A 190 25.75 -0.29 -14.07
CA HIS A 190 26.42 -1.46 -14.69
C HIS A 190 26.26 -2.73 -13.85
N ASP A 191 26.30 -2.59 -12.53
CA ASP A 191 26.27 -3.68 -11.55
C ASP A 191 24.84 -4.01 -11.06
N GLY A 192 23.80 -3.28 -11.54
CA GLY A 192 22.41 -3.44 -11.15
C GLY A 192 21.49 -3.91 -12.28
N TRP A 193 20.25 -4.24 -11.93
CA TRP A 193 19.19 -4.56 -12.90
C TRP A 193 18.47 -3.30 -13.45
N TRP A 194 18.64 -2.16 -12.79
CA TRP A 194 18.06 -0.87 -13.17
C TRP A 194 18.88 -0.19 -14.29
N GLY A 195 18.27 0.80 -14.93
CA GLY A 195 18.93 1.66 -15.92
C GLY A 195 19.58 2.90 -15.29
N SER A 196 20.02 3.83 -16.16
CA SER A 196 20.57 5.13 -15.75
C SER A 196 19.51 6.15 -15.34
N ALA A 197 18.23 5.81 -15.45
CA ALA A 197 17.11 6.69 -15.12
C ALA A 197 16.37 6.15 -13.89
N ALA A 198 16.77 6.58 -12.70
CA ALA A 198 16.20 6.17 -11.42
C ALA A 198 16.17 4.63 -11.22
N SER A 199 15.16 4.11 -10.50
CA SER A 199 15.00 2.67 -10.24
C SER A 199 14.26 1.90 -11.34
N ALA A 200 14.07 2.50 -12.52
CA ALA A 200 13.40 1.82 -13.62
C ALA A 200 14.26 0.69 -14.21
N PRO A 201 13.65 -0.41 -14.65
CA PRO A 201 14.35 -1.43 -15.43
C PRO A 201 15.02 -0.83 -16.66
N ARG A 202 16.10 -1.46 -17.12
CA ARG A 202 16.83 -1.01 -18.31
C ARG A 202 15.87 -0.93 -19.51
N GLY A 203 15.85 0.24 -20.17
CA GLY A 203 14.97 0.51 -21.31
C GLY A 203 13.60 1.11 -20.96
N LEU A 204 13.19 1.12 -19.69
CA LEU A 204 11.91 1.67 -19.24
C LEU A 204 12.05 3.00 -18.46
N GLY A 205 13.25 3.60 -18.46
CA GLY A 205 13.51 4.84 -17.72
C GLY A 205 12.69 6.03 -18.17
N GLY A 206 12.31 6.10 -19.48
CA GLY A 206 11.41 7.11 -20.02
C GLY A 206 9.99 7.05 -19.46
N ASP A 207 9.62 5.91 -18.87
CA ASP A 207 8.28 5.66 -18.32
C ASP A 207 8.16 5.96 -16.81
N THR A 208 9.16 6.61 -16.20
CA THR A 208 9.13 6.97 -14.77
C THR A 208 8.99 8.47 -14.58
N ASN A 209 8.17 8.88 -13.59
CA ASN A 209 8.11 10.27 -13.16
C ASN A 209 9.39 10.64 -12.41
N GLN A 210 10.30 11.37 -13.07
CA GLN A 210 11.58 11.78 -12.50
C GLN A 210 11.46 12.86 -11.41
N PHE A 211 10.32 13.57 -11.34
CA PHE A 211 10.06 14.67 -10.41
C PHE A 211 9.17 14.29 -9.23
N ALA A 212 9.05 13.00 -8.94
CA ALA A 212 8.25 12.46 -7.85
C ALA A 212 9.05 12.34 -6.54
N ALA A 213 9.72 13.42 -6.08
CA ALA A 213 10.51 13.35 -4.86
C ALA A 213 9.65 13.56 -3.59
N LEU A 214 8.73 14.51 -3.57
CA LEU A 214 7.92 14.87 -2.38
C LEU A 214 6.44 14.48 -2.54
N PRO A 215 5.88 13.69 -1.60
CA PRO A 215 6.48 13.01 -0.45
C PRO A 215 7.16 11.69 -0.81
N SER A 216 8.10 11.19 0.01
CA SER A 216 8.73 9.89 -0.23
C SER A 216 7.77 8.73 0.03
N LEU A 217 7.20 8.15 -1.05
CA LEU A 217 6.39 6.93 -0.94
C LEU A 217 7.20 5.71 -0.51
N HIS A 218 8.50 5.65 -0.82
CA HIS A 218 9.39 4.58 -0.33
C HIS A 218 9.39 4.52 1.20
N VAL A 219 9.56 5.68 1.85
CA VAL A 219 9.55 5.78 3.31
C VAL A 219 8.15 5.57 3.87
N GLY A 220 7.13 6.12 3.23
CA GLY A 220 5.75 5.92 3.63
C GLY A 220 5.37 4.43 3.65
N TRP A 221 5.64 3.72 2.57
CA TRP A 221 5.34 2.28 2.49
C TRP A 221 6.18 1.45 3.47
N ALA A 222 7.46 1.83 3.67
CA ALA A 222 8.31 1.18 4.66
C ALA A 222 7.78 1.38 6.08
N LEU A 223 7.33 2.59 6.43
CA LEU A 223 6.71 2.89 7.72
C LEU A 223 5.44 2.08 7.92
N TRP A 224 4.57 2.03 6.91
CA TRP A 224 3.37 1.21 6.95
C TRP A 224 3.70 -0.27 7.17
N CYS A 225 4.64 -0.84 6.40
CA CYS A 225 5.10 -2.21 6.58
C CYS A 225 5.65 -2.45 7.99
N GLY A 226 6.52 -1.55 8.45
CA GLY A 226 7.11 -1.61 9.78
C GLY A 226 6.05 -1.61 10.88
N TRP A 227 5.07 -0.72 10.78
CA TRP A 227 3.95 -0.67 11.70
C TRP A 227 3.15 -1.98 11.73
N MET A 228 2.84 -2.55 10.57
CA MET A 228 2.13 -3.84 10.50
C MET A 228 2.93 -4.97 11.13
N LEU A 229 4.25 -5.01 10.89
CA LEU A 229 5.13 -6.01 11.49
C LEU A 229 5.23 -5.86 13.02
N VAL A 230 5.27 -4.64 13.54
CA VAL A 230 5.28 -4.36 14.99
C VAL A 230 3.95 -4.72 15.63
N LYS A 231 2.84 -4.31 15.02
CA LYS A 231 1.47 -4.50 15.55
C LYS A 231 1.06 -5.97 15.57
N TYR A 232 1.32 -6.70 14.49
CA TYR A 232 0.81 -8.06 14.29
C TYR A 232 1.89 -9.16 14.38
N GLY A 233 3.15 -8.80 14.40
CA GLY A 233 4.27 -9.74 14.50
C GLY A 233 4.33 -10.39 15.89
N LYS A 234 4.40 -11.73 15.92
CA LYS A 234 4.48 -12.52 17.17
C LYS A 234 5.89 -12.57 17.76
N HIS A 235 6.91 -12.59 16.89
CA HIS A 235 8.30 -12.77 17.30
C HIS A 235 9.00 -11.42 17.51
N ARG A 236 9.90 -11.36 18.49
CA ARG A 236 10.71 -10.14 18.74
C ARG A 236 11.46 -9.68 17.50
N ILE A 237 12.04 -10.61 16.75
CA ILE A 237 12.79 -10.31 15.54
C ILE A 237 11.91 -9.60 14.49
N THR A 238 10.67 -10.05 14.32
CA THR A 238 9.71 -9.40 13.39
C THR A 238 9.44 -7.95 13.78
N LYS A 239 9.31 -7.68 15.08
CA LYS A 239 9.09 -6.33 15.60
C LYS A 239 10.33 -5.45 15.42
N VAL A 240 11.53 -6.00 15.70
CA VAL A 240 12.80 -5.28 15.49
C VAL A 240 12.98 -4.94 14.01
N LEU A 241 12.78 -5.91 13.11
CA LEU A 241 12.82 -5.65 11.66
C LEU A 241 11.78 -4.61 11.24
N GLY A 242 10.59 -4.63 11.86
CA GLY A 242 9.54 -3.64 11.61
C GLY A 242 9.97 -2.21 11.99
N VAL A 243 10.76 -2.04 13.04
CA VAL A 243 11.30 -0.73 13.43
C VAL A 243 12.48 -0.32 12.55
N LEU A 244 13.39 -1.25 12.26
CA LEU A 244 14.59 -0.97 11.49
C LEU A 244 14.32 -0.68 10.02
N TYR A 245 13.32 -1.32 9.43
CA TYR A 245 13.04 -1.21 8.00
C TYR A 245 12.78 0.24 7.54
N PRO A 246 11.84 1.01 8.13
CA PRO A 246 11.65 2.40 7.73
C PRO A 246 12.85 3.29 8.04
N VAL A 247 13.61 3.04 9.11
CA VAL A 247 14.81 3.81 9.45
C VAL A 247 15.89 3.58 8.40
N ILE A 248 16.20 2.32 8.08
CA ILE A 248 17.20 1.97 7.07
C ILE A 248 16.79 2.56 5.71
N LEU A 249 15.52 2.42 5.32
CA LEU A 249 15.10 2.92 4.02
C LEU A 249 15.12 4.46 3.96
N SER A 250 14.87 5.15 5.07
CA SER A 250 15.05 6.61 5.15
C SER A 250 16.50 7.02 4.87
N VAL A 251 17.47 6.30 5.43
CA VAL A 251 18.89 6.51 5.13
C VAL A 251 19.20 6.21 3.66
N VAL A 252 18.70 5.09 3.15
CA VAL A 252 18.93 4.64 1.77
C VAL A 252 18.43 5.67 0.75
N VAL A 253 17.20 6.20 0.89
CA VAL A 253 16.63 7.14 -0.10
C VAL A 253 17.40 8.45 -0.14
N MET A 254 17.95 8.90 0.99
CA MET A 254 18.82 10.09 1.06
C MET A 254 20.23 9.78 0.54
N ALA A 255 20.80 8.65 0.91
CA ALA A 255 22.15 8.24 0.49
C ALA A 255 22.25 8.05 -1.03
N THR A 256 21.19 7.57 -1.67
CA THR A 256 21.09 7.43 -3.13
C THR A 256 20.74 8.73 -3.86
N ALA A 257 20.62 9.85 -3.10
CA ALA A 257 20.21 11.17 -3.60
C ALA A 257 18.86 11.16 -4.36
N ASN A 258 17.97 10.23 -4.03
CA ASN A 258 16.62 10.19 -4.60
C ASN A 258 15.63 11.07 -3.82
N HIS A 259 15.90 11.35 -2.53
CA HIS A 259 15.02 12.13 -1.68
C HIS A 259 15.79 13.07 -0.76
N TYR A 260 15.15 14.19 -0.42
CA TYR A 260 15.55 15.11 0.66
C TYR A 260 15.09 14.55 2.01
N PHE A 261 15.63 15.11 3.09
CA PHE A 261 15.14 14.82 4.44
C PHE A 261 13.66 15.23 4.61
N LEU A 262 13.25 16.37 4.06
CA LEU A 262 11.85 16.82 4.10
C LEU A 262 10.90 15.87 3.33
N ASP A 263 11.36 15.19 2.28
CA ASP A 263 10.57 14.19 1.59
C ASP A 263 10.30 12.97 2.51
N VAL A 264 11.29 12.61 3.31
CA VAL A 264 11.16 11.55 4.34
C VAL A 264 10.10 11.95 5.37
N VAL A 265 10.19 13.17 5.90
CA VAL A 265 9.21 13.70 6.87
C VAL A 265 7.81 13.75 6.26
N ALA A 266 7.68 14.22 5.02
CA ALA A 266 6.41 14.27 4.31
C ALA A 266 5.84 12.86 4.04
N GLY A 267 6.68 11.87 3.74
CA GLY A 267 6.27 10.46 3.58
C GLY A 267 5.72 9.87 4.88
N VAL A 268 6.36 10.16 6.01
CA VAL A 268 5.85 9.80 7.35
C VAL A 268 4.50 10.48 7.61
N ALA A 269 4.40 11.79 7.36
CA ALA A 269 3.19 12.56 7.55
C ALA A 269 2.03 12.03 6.68
N ALA A 270 2.29 11.65 5.43
CA ALA A 270 1.29 11.08 4.54
C ALA A 270 0.66 9.81 5.11
N VAL A 271 1.46 8.91 5.70
CA VAL A 271 0.94 7.68 6.35
C VAL A 271 0.13 7.99 7.60
N LEU A 272 0.58 8.94 8.43
CA LEU A 272 -0.16 9.34 9.64
C LEU A 272 -1.52 9.99 9.27
N VAL A 273 -1.53 10.87 8.27
CA VAL A 273 -2.76 11.46 7.74
C VAL A 273 -3.67 10.40 7.14
N ALA A 274 -3.13 9.47 6.36
CA ALA A 274 -3.89 8.36 5.80
C ALA A 274 -4.53 7.48 6.88
N TRP A 275 -3.83 7.26 7.98
CA TRP A 275 -4.37 6.54 9.12
C TRP A 275 -5.54 7.29 9.76
N LEU A 276 -5.39 8.59 10.03
CA LEU A 276 -6.47 9.43 10.56
C LEU A 276 -7.70 9.46 9.64
N ILE A 277 -7.49 9.61 8.33
CA ILE A 277 -8.57 9.56 7.34
C ILE A 277 -9.28 8.20 7.39
N THR A 278 -8.52 7.10 7.40
CA THR A 278 -9.09 5.75 7.45
C THR A 278 -9.89 5.51 8.74
N GLU A 279 -9.42 6.00 9.88
CA GLU A 279 -10.18 5.94 11.14
C GLU A 279 -11.49 6.74 11.08
N LEU A 280 -11.46 7.93 10.48
CA LEU A 280 -12.66 8.73 10.28
C LEU A 280 -13.67 8.04 9.36
N LEU A 281 -13.19 7.49 8.24
CA LEU A 281 -14.02 6.71 7.31
C LEU A 281 -14.61 5.47 7.97
N ALA A 282 -13.88 4.83 8.88
CA ALA A 282 -14.37 3.69 9.65
C ALA A 282 -15.47 4.07 10.65
N LYS A 283 -15.41 5.28 11.25
CA LYS A 283 -16.46 5.77 12.15
C LYS A 283 -17.80 6.00 11.42
N ILE A 284 -17.75 6.42 10.16
CA ILE A 284 -18.95 6.63 9.33
C ILE A 284 -19.34 5.38 8.48
N GLY A 285 -18.69 4.24 8.72
CA GLY A 285 -19.07 2.94 8.13
C GLY A 285 -18.62 2.71 6.69
N ILE A 286 -17.77 3.58 6.12
CA ILE A 286 -17.27 3.43 4.73
C ILE A 286 -16.16 2.37 4.64
N VAL A 287 -15.35 2.23 5.68
CA VAL A 287 -14.25 1.27 5.76
C VAL A 287 -14.39 0.42 7.02
N ALA A 288 -13.92 -0.82 6.99
CA ALA A 288 -13.87 -1.66 8.19
C ALA A 288 -13.01 -1.01 9.29
N LYS A 289 -13.45 -1.13 10.55
CA LYS A 289 -12.64 -0.64 11.68
C LYS A 289 -11.29 -1.35 11.74
N PRO A 290 -10.20 -0.59 12.06
CA PRO A 290 -8.85 -1.14 12.16
C PRO A 290 -8.66 -2.13 13.33
#